data_993ed5e6d101eac584190521afa81028
#
_entry.id   993ed5e6d101eac584190521afa81028
#
_cell.length_a   1.000
_cell.length_b   1.000
_cell.length_c   1.000
_cell.angle_alpha   90.00
_cell.angle_beta   90.00
_cell.angle_gamma   90.00
#
_symmetry.space_group_name_H-M   'P 1'
#
loop_
_entity.id
_entity.type
_entity.pdbx_description
1 polymer ?
#
loop_
_entity_poly.entity_id
_entity_poly.type
_entity_poly.pdbx_seq_one_letter_code
_entity_poly.pdbx_strand_id
1 'polypeptide(L)'
;GIVNVSAKDLGTGKEQKITITSSGTLEKDEIDRLVKEAEANAEADKKRKEGVEVRNNADSLCYQAEKTIKDMEGKGSEELIGKVQAALDTLKETLKGEDMEKIKADTEALTKPLYELSAELYKQTEAAKGAEGAETAEGAKKADDDVVDAEVVDEDKK
;
A
#
# COMPACT_ATOMS: atom_id res chain seq x y z
N GLY A 1 -28.72 19.93 4.05
CA GLY A 1 -28.98 19.73 5.46
C GLY A 1 -30.11 20.62 5.98
N ILE A 2 -30.79 20.20 7.03
CA ILE A 2 -31.81 20.97 7.73
C ILE A 2 -31.15 21.54 8.99
N VAL A 3 -31.17 22.85 9.14
CA VAL A 3 -30.67 23.56 10.33
C VAL A 3 -31.83 24.00 11.20
N ASN A 4 -31.89 23.50 12.43
CA ASN A 4 -32.87 23.93 13.43
C ASN A 4 -32.18 24.87 14.42
N VAL A 5 -32.67 26.07 14.53
CA VAL A 5 -32.16 27.07 15.48
C VAL A 5 -33.29 27.42 16.47
N SER A 6 -33.00 27.39 17.75
CA SER A 6 -33.90 27.83 18.80
C SER A 6 -33.20 28.85 19.70
N ALA A 7 -33.94 29.88 20.07
CA ALA A 7 -33.52 30.90 21.03
C ALA A 7 -34.57 31.04 22.12
N LYS A 8 -34.17 30.95 23.41
CA LYS A 8 -35.05 31.12 24.58
C LYS A 8 -34.63 32.33 25.37
N ASP A 9 -35.54 33.22 25.58
CA ASP A 9 -35.36 34.34 26.49
C ASP A 9 -35.53 33.88 27.95
N LEU A 10 -34.49 34.00 28.72
CA LEU A 10 -34.48 33.54 30.13
C LEU A 10 -35.30 34.46 31.05
N GLY A 11 -35.54 35.71 30.66
CA GLY A 11 -36.33 36.66 31.47
C GLY A 11 -37.83 36.46 31.31
N THR A 12 -38.31 36.20 30.12
CA THR A 12 -39.73 36.07 29.79
C THR A 12 -40.18 34.64 29.54
N GLY A 13 -39.21 33.70 29.43
CA GLY A 13 -39.47 32.28 29.14
C GLY A 13 -39.93 32.00 27.72
N LYS A 14 -39.99 33.00 26.84
CA LYS A 14 -40.41 32.85 25.44
C LYS A 14 -39.35 32.16 24.62
N GLU A 15 -39.77 31.21 23.81
CA GLU A 15 -38.92 30.46 22.88
C GLU A 15 -39.33 30.73 21.44
N GLN A 16 -38.35 30.99 20.61
CA GLN A 16 -38.52 31.12 19.14
C GLN A 16 -37.71 29.99 18.48
N LYS A 17 -38.35 29.32 17.53
CA LYS A 17 -37.73 28.26 16.73
C LYS A 17 -37.82 28.59 15.25
N ILE A 18 -36.74 28.40 14.53
CA ILE A 18 -36.72 28.50 13.08
C ILE A 18 -36.04 27.25 12.51
N THR A 19 -36.68 26.68 11.53
CA THR A 19 -36.10 25.55 10.76
C THR A 19 -35.76 26.10 9.37
N ILE A 20 -34.45 26.06 9.06
CA ILE A 20 -33.94 26.48 7.75
C ILE A 20 -33.76 25.22 6.94
N THR A 21 -34.60 25.05 5.94
CA THR A 21 -34.41 24.02 4.89
C THR A 21 -33.72 24.69 3.73
N SER A 22 -32.61 24.09 3.25
CA SER A 22 -31.89 24.60 2.09
C SER A 22 -32.85 24.66 0.89
N SER A 23 -32.95 25.81 0.26
CA SER A 23 -33.72 26.00 -0.99
C SER A 23 -33.02 25.34 -2.21
N GLY A 24 -31.89 24.69 -1.99
CA GLY A 24 -31.13 23.95 -2.99
C GLY A 24 -31.33 22.44 -2.93
N THR A 25 -32.44 21.96 -2.36
CA THR A 25 -32.77 20.52 -2.41
C THR A 25 -33.08 20.15 -3.86
N LEU A 26 -32.28 19.20 -4.40
CA LEU A 26 -32.57 18.57 -5.70
C LEU A 26 -33.99 18.02 -5.70
N GLU A 27 -34.71 18.19 -6.79
CA GLU A 27 -36.01 17.51 -6.96
C GLU A 27 -35.85 16.00 -7.00
N LYS A 28 -36.88 15.25 -6.61
CA LYS A 28 -36.81 13.78 -6.57
C LYS A 28 -36.39 13.18 -7.91
N ASP A 29 -36.92 13.71 -8.99
CA ASP A 29 -36.60 13.26 -10.35
C ASP A 29 -35.13 13.49 -10.71
N GLU A 30 -34.53 14.56 -10.19
CA GLU A 30 -33.13 14.87 -10.38
C GLU A 30 -32.22 13.93 -9.54
N ILE A 31 -32.65 13.62 -8.31
CA ILE A 31 -31.97 12.63 -7.47
C ILE A 31 -32.01 11.26 -8.13
N ASP A 32 -33.17 10.80 -8.62
CA ASP A 32 -33.32 9.51 -9.27
C ASP A 32 -32.49 9.42 -10.56
N ARG A 33 -32.36 10.51 -11.29
CA ARG A 33 -31.50 10.58 -12.46
C ARG A 33 -30.02 10.46 -12.09
N LEU A 34 -29.55 11.20 -11.06
CA LEU A 34 -28.17 11.15 -10.59
C LEU A 34 -27.81 9.79 -10.00
N VAL A 35 -28.73 9.14 -9.29
CA VAL A 35 -28.53 7.79 -8.77
C VAL A 35 -28.34 6.79 -9.91
N LYS A 36 -29.23 6.82 -10.92
CA LYS A 36 -29.10 5.93 -12.10
C LYS A 36 -27.81 6.19 -12.88
N GLU A 37 -27.42 7.44 -13.02
CA GLU A 37 -26.16 7.80 -13.67
C GLU A 37 -24.93 7.31 -12.87
N ALA A 38 -24.96 7.43 -11.53
CA ALA A 38 -23.93 6.91 -10.66
C ALA A 38 -23.85 5.37 -10.73
N GLU A 39 -24.99 4.67 -10.73
CA GLU A 39 -25.04 3.21 -10.89
C GLU A 39 -24.50 2.76 -12.25
N ALA A 40 -24.86 3.46 -13.33
CA ALA A 40 -24.36 3.16 -14.67
C ALA A 40 -22.84 3.33 -14.79
N ASN A 41 -22.28 4.31 -14.09
CA ASN A 41 -20.83 4.57 -14.10
C ASN A 41 -20.04 3.71 -13.10
N ALA A 42 -20.69 3.12 -12.10
CA ALA A 42 -20.04 2.37 -11.02
C ALA A 42 -19.17 1.20 -11.55
N GLU A 43 -19.63 0.47 -12.57
CA GLU A 43 -18.84 -0.62 -13.17
C GLU A 43 -17.63 -0.11 -13.94
N ALA A 44 -17.78 1.00 -14.65
CA ALA A 44 -16.68 1.62 -15.39
C ALA A 44 -15.61 2.16 -14.42
N ASP A 45 -16.04 2.79 -13.33
CA ASP A 45 -15.13 3.30 -12.30
C ASP A 45 -14.41 2.17 -11.55
N LYS A 46 -15.12 1.07 -11.27
CA LYS A 46 -14.50 -0.12 -10.68
C LYS A 46 -13.40 -0.70 -11.57
N LYS A 47 -13.68 -0.88 -12.87
CA LYS A 47 -12.67 -1.35 -13.83
C LYS A 47 -11.49 -0.41 -13.95
N ARG A 48 -11.73 0.90 -13.94
CA ARG A 48 -10.67 1.91 -13.97
C ARG A 48 -9.80 1.83 -12.72
N LYS A 49 -10.41 1.71 -11.53
CA LYS A 49 -9.69 1.55 -10.26
C LYS A 49 -8.84 0.29 -10.24
N GLU A 50 -9.43 -0.86 -10.62
CA GLU A 50 -8.69 -2.12 -10.74
C GLU A 50 -7.51 -2.02 -11.72
N GLY A 51 -7.70 -1.33 -12.84
CA GLY A 51 -6.62 -1.09 -13.81
C GLY A 51 -5.48 -0.26 -13.24
N VAL A 52 -5.79 0.78 -12.47
CA VAL A 52 -4.78 1.61 -11.78
C VAL A 52 -4.04 0.78 -10.72
N GLU A 53 -4.74 -0.03 -9.93
CA GLU A 53 -4.13 -0.90 -8.93
C GLU A 53 -3.19 -1.93 -9.56
N VAL A 54 -3.59 -2.54 -10.67
CA VAL A 54 -2.74 -3.49 -11.42
C VAL A 54 -1.47 -2.82 -11.93
N ARG A 55 -1.57 -1.61 -12.50
CA ARG A 55 -0.40 -0.86 -12.96
C ARG A 55 0.53 -0.49 -11.81
N ASN A 56 0.00 0.04 -10.71
CA ASN A 56 0.79 0.43 -9.55
C ASN A 56 1.54 -0.77 -8.93
N ASN A 57 0.89 -1.94 -8.89
CA ASN A 57 1.52 -3.16 -8.42
C ASN A 57 2.65 -3.61 -9.37
N ALA A 58 2.42 -3.55 -10.68
CA ALA A 58 3.42 -3.89 -11.68
C ALA A 58 4.63 -2.95 -11.64
N ASP A 59 4.41 -1.63 -11.54
CA ASP A 59 5.47 -0.62 -11.40
C ASP A 59 6.29 -0.85 -10.12
N SER A 60 5.63 -1.13 -9.00
CA SER A 60 6.29 -1.44 -7.73
C SER A 60 7.16 -2.70 -7.83
N LEU A 61 6.65 -3.73 -8.51
CA LEU A 61 7.39 -4.97 -8.73
C LEU A 61 8.58 -4.77 -9.67
N CYS A 62 8.44 -3.95 -10.71
CA CYS A 62 9.57 -3.56 -11.57
C CYS A 62 10.69 -2.90 -10.77
N TYR A 63 10.34 -1.93 -9.93
CA TYR A 63 11.31 -1.25 -9.08
C TYR A 63 12.01 -2.22 -8.10
N GLN A 64 11.24 -3.13 -7.50
CA GLN A 64 11.79 -4.15 -6.60
C GLN A 64 12.73 -5.11 -7.34
N ALA A 65 12.37 -5.52 -8.55
CA ALA A 65 13.19 -6.39 -9.39
C ALA A 65 14.52 -5.70 -9.76
N GLU A 66 14.49 -4.44 -10.21
CA GLU A 66 15.70 -3.67 -10.51
C GLU A 66 16.63 -3.56 -9.30
N LYS A 67 16.06 -3.27 -8.13
CA LYS A 67 16.84 -3.20 -6.89
C LYS A 67 17.47 -4.54 -6.55
N THR A 68 16.70 -5.64 -6.61
CA THR A 68 17.20 -6.97 -6.28
C THR A 68 18.30 -7.41 -7.25
N ILE A 69 18.14 -7.14 -8.57
CA ILE A 69 19.19 -7.41 -9.56
C ILE A 69 20.47 -6.67 -9.19
N LYS A 70 20.36 -5.39 -8.86
CA LYS A 70 21.51 -4.55 -8.51
C LYS A 70 22.20 -5.02 -7.22
N ASP A 71 21.43 -5.44 -6.22
CA ASP A 71 21.97 -5.97 -4.96
C ASP A 71 22.67 -7.32 -5.15
N MET A 72 22.28 -8.07 -6.19
CA MET A 72 22.83 -9.37 -6.55
C MET A 72 23.97 -9.32 -7.60
N GLU A 73 24.29 -8.15 -8.15
CA GLU A 73 25.40 -8.00 -9.11
C GLU A 73 26.72 -8.52 -8.51
N GLY A 74 27.32 -9.51 -9.18
CA GLY A 74 28.56 -10.16 -8.75
C GLY A 74 28.44 -11.14 -7.57
N LYS A 75 27.23 -11.39 -7.07
CA LYS A 75 27.00 -12.27 -5.91
C LYS A 75 26.02 -13.41 -6.19
N GLY A 76 25.16 -13.29 -7.19
CA GLY A 76 24.08 -14.24 -7.46
C GLY A 76 24.32 -15.11 -8.68
N SER A 77 23.40 -16.06 -8.89
CA SER A 77 23.36 -16.87 -10.10
C SER A 77 23.06 -15.99 -11.31
N GLU A 78 24.01 -15.87 -12.25
CA GLU A 78 23.82 -15.11 -13.50
C GLU A 78 22.59 -15.59 -14.28
N GLU A 79 22.26 -16.90 -14.17
CA GLU A 79 21.08 -17.48 -14.82
C GLU A 79 19.77 -16.93 -14.23
N LEU A 80 19.66 -16.82 -12.91
CA LEU A 80 18.48 -16.25 -12.24
C LEU A 80 18.36 -14.76 -12.49
N ILE A 81 19.47 -14.04 -12.43
CA ILE A 81 19.52 -12.60 -12.76
C ILE A 81 19.03 -12.40 -14.20
N GLY A 82 19.50 -13.21 -15.16
CA GLY A 82 19.06 -13.14 -16.56
C GLY A 82 17.57 -13.41 -16.74
N LYS A 83 17.00 -14.38 -16.00
CA LYS A 83 15.57 -14.68 -16.03
C LYS A 83 14.73 -13.52 -15.47
N VAL A 84 15.15 -12.93 -14.35
CA VAL A 84 14.47 -11.76 -13.77
C VAL A 84 14.55 -10.56 -14.70
N GLN A 85 15.72 -10.30 -15.30
CA GLN A 85 15.91 -9.21 -16.25
C GLN A 85 15.02 -9.35 -17.48
N ALA A 86 14.95 -10.55 -18.09
CA ALA A 86 14.10 -10.80 -19.25
C ALA A 86 12.61 -10.62 -18.93
N ALA A 87 12.14 -11.10 -17.78
CA ALA A 87 10.77 -10.92 -17.33
C ALA A 87 10.46 -9.45 -17.01
N LEU A 88 11.41 -8.74 -16.41
CA LEU A 88 11.31 -7.30 -16.12
C LEU A 88 11.17 -6.47 -17.40
N ASP A 89 12.00 -6.75 -18.40
CA ASP A 89 11.96 -6.04 -19.68
C ASP A 89 10.63 -6.28 -20.40
N THR A 90 10.11 -7.52 -20.36
CA THR A 90 8.79 -7.87 -20.89
C THR A 90 7.68 -7.08 -20.18
N LEU A 91 7.67 -7.04 -18.86
CA LEU A 91 6.67 -6.30 -18.09
C LEU A 91 6.73 -4.80 -18.36
N LYS A 92 7.93 -4.22 -18.47
CA LYS A 92 8.11 -2.80 -18.83
C LYS A 92 7.56 -2.47 -20.22
N GLU A 93 7.72 -3.38 -21.20
CA GLU A 93 7.12 -3.20 -22.52
C GLU A 93 5.60 -3.26 -22.45
N THR A 94 5.05 -4.22 -21.70
CA THR A 94 3.60 -4.39 -21.56
C THR A 94 2.96 -3.21 -20.83
N LEU A 95 3.66 -2.61 -19.85
CA LEU A 95 3.21 -1.40 -19.13
C LEU A 95 3.06 -0.16 -20.02
N LYS A 96 3.72 -0.10 -21.17
CA LYS A 96 3.51 0.97 -22.16
C LYS A 96 2.16 0.85 -22.87
N GLY A 97 1.56 -0.34 -22.86
CA GLY A 97 0.23 -0.62 -23.42
C GLY A 97 -0.91 -0.42 -22.42
N GLU A 98 -2.14 -0.76 -22.83
CA GLU A 98 -3.34 -0.64 -22.01
C GLU A 98 -3.98 -2.01 -21.67
N ASP A 99 -3.35 -3.11 -22.07
CA ASP A 99 -3.85 -4.47 -21.87
C ASP A 99 -3.60 -4.94 -20.44
N MET A 100 -4.64 -4.80 -19.60
CA MET A 100 -4.57 -5.15 -18.17
C MET A 100 -4.38 -6.64 -17.93
N GLU A 101 -4.92 -7.50 -18.80
CA GLU A 101 -4.77 -8.94 -18.66
C GLU A 101 -3.31 -9.36 -18.91
N LYS A 102 -2.69 -8.76 -19.92
CA LYS A 102 -1.28 -8.99 -20.21
C LYS A 102 -0.37 -8.46 -19.12
N ILE A 103 -0.67 -7.26 -18.58
CA ILE A 103 0.08 -6.69 -17.44
C ILE A 103 0.01 -7.64 -16.23
N LYS A 104 -1.16 -8.20 -15.90
CA LYS A 104 -1.31 -9.18 -14.81
C LYS A 104 -0.47 -10.43 -15.06
N ALA A 105 -0.56 -11.02 -16.26
CA ALA A 105 0.17 -12.22 -16.61
C ALA A 105 1.70 -12.02 -16.53
N ASP A 106 2.20 -10.91 -17.05
CA ASP A 106 3.63 -10.58 -17.03
C ASP A 106 4.11 -10.23 -15.61
N THR A 107 3.24 -9.64 -14.78
CA THR A 107 3.50 -9.39 -13.35
C THR A 107 3.68 -10.72 -12.59
N GLU A 108 2.80 -11.69 -12.84
CA GLU A 108 2.93 -13.03 -12.26
C GLU A 108 4.18 -13.76 -12.77
N ALA A 109 4.50 -13.62 -14.04
CA ALA A 109 5.71 -14.21 -14.64
C ALA A 109 7.00 -13.65 -14.03
N LEU A 110 7.04 -12.37 -13.68
CA LEU A 110 8.18 -11.74 -12.99
C LEU A 110 8.25 -12.15 -11.50
N THR A 111 7.11 -12.33 -10.85
CA THR A 111 7.05 -12.62 -9.40
C THR A 111 7.82 -13.89 -9.03
N LYS A 112 7.69 -14.97 -9.80
CA LYS A 112 8.34 -16.26 -9.50
C LYS A 112 9.87 -16.18 -9.50
N PRO A 113 10.53 -15.78 -10.60
CA PRO A 113 11.97 -15.70 -10.64
C PRO A 113 12.54 -14.64 -9.69
N LEU A 114 11.79 -13.55 -9.44
CA LEU A 114 12.17 -12.54 -8.46
C LEU A 114 12.17 -13.10 -7.02
N TYR A 115 11.19 -13.95 -6.70
CA TYR A 115 11.15 -14.61 -5.39
C TYR A 115 12.33 -15.57 -5.20
N GLU A 116 12.68 -16.37 -6.23
CA GLU A 116 13.82 -17.26 -6.20
C GLU A 116 15.12 -16.49 -6.02
N LEU A 117 15.31 -15.40 -6.75
CA LEU A 117 16.48 -14.52 -6.62
C LEU A 117 16.58 -13.88 -5.24
N SER A 118 15.46 -13.42 -4.69
CA SER A 118 15.40 -12.84 -3.35
C SER A 118 15.72 -13.86 -2.26
N ALA A 119 15.28 -15.12 -2.43
CA ALA A 119 15.59 -16.22 -1.50
C ALA A 119 17.09 -16.57 -1.53
N GLU A 120 17.73 -16.50 -2.70
CA GLU A 120 19.16 -16.67 -2.83
C GLU A 120 19.95 -15.56 -2.15
N LEU A 121 19.53 -14.30 -2.33
CA LEU A 121 20.10 -13.13 -1.65
C LEU A 121 20.03 -13.29 -0.13
N TYR A 122 18.89 -13.74 0.38
CA TYR A 122 18.70 -13.92 1.82
C TYR A 122 19.65 -14.99 2.39
N LYS A 123 19.77 -16.12 1.72
CA LYS A 123 20.72 -17.20 2.10
C LYS A 123 22.17 -16.73 2.14
N GLN A 124 22.57 -15.90 1.17
CA GLN A 124 23.92 -15.36 1.11
C GLN A 124 24.20 -14.35 2.22
N THR A 125 23.20 -13.49 2.53
CA THR A 125 23.34 -12.51 3.61
C THR A 125 23.37 -13.17 4.99
N GLU A 126 22.63 -14.26 5.20
CA GLU A 126 22.71 -15.05 6.45
C GLU A 126 24.05 -15.79 6.56
N ALA A 127 24.52 -16.37 5.47
CA ALA A 127 25.83 -17.03 5.44
C ALA A 127 26.99 -16.05 5.73
N ALA A 128 26.90 -14.81 5.21
CA ALA A 128 27.88 -13.75 5.49
C ALA A 128 27.84 -13.30 6.95
N LYS A 129 26.65 -13.13 7.54
CA LYS A 129 26.48 -12.79 8.96
C LYS A 129 26.93 -13.91 9.89
N GLY A 130 26.72 -15.17 9.50
CA GLY A 130 27.20 -16.36 10.23
C GLY A 130 28.74 -16.45 10.24
N ALA A 131 29.40 -16.01 9.17
CA ALA A 131 30.86 -15.99 9.08
C ALA A 131 31.49 -14.85 9.91
N GLU A 132 30.88 -13.66 9.93
CA GLU A 132 31.32 -12.54 10.79
C GLU A 132 31.08 -12.78 12.29
N GLY A 133 30.02 -13.54 12.63
CA GLY A 133 29.74 -13.92 14.03
C GLY A 133 30.68 -15.00 14.58
N ALA A 134 31.40 -15.75 13.75
CA ALA A 134 32.34 -16.78 14.18
C ALA A 134 33.74 -16.19 14.49
N GLU A 135 34.09 -15.03 13.93
CA GLU A 135 35.41 -14.40 14.14
C GLU A 135 35.45 -13.49 15.37
N THR A 136 34.29 -13.11 15.97
CA THR A 136 34.23 -12.29 17.17
C THR A 136 33.96 -13.04 18.47
N ALA A 137 33.88 -14.37 18.46
CA ALA A 137 33.58 -15.20 19.64
C ALA A 137 34.78 -15.57 20.51
N GLU A 138 36.01 -15.13 20.19
CA GLU A 138 37.22 -15.45 20.98
C GLU A 138 37.79 -14.29 21.81
N GLY A 139 36.98 -13.32 22.14
CA GLY A 139 37.52 -12.16 22.88
C GLY A 139 36.56 -11.32 23.68
N ALA A 140 35.62 -11.89 24.46
CA ALA A 140 34.99 -11.10 25.57
C ALA A 140 34.28 -12.00 26.57
N LYS A 141 35.01 -12.35 27.60
CA LYS A 141 34.48 -12.81 28.89
C LYS A 141 34.07 -11.59 29.72
N LYS A 142 32.83 -11.58 30.23
CA LYS A 142 32.30 -10.81 31.37
C LYS A 142 32.02 -9.32 31.19
N ALA A 143 30.73 -8.98 31.22
CA ALA A 143 30.10 -8.04 32.15
C ALA A 143 28.60 -8.03 31.83
N ASP A 144 27.83 -8.60 32.69
CA ASP A 144 26.98 -7.99 33.74
C ASP A 144 25.70 -7.32 33.20
N ASP A 145 24.62 -8.03 33.44
CA ASP A 145 23.25 -7.67 33.84
C ASP A 145 22.95 -6.15 33.89
N ASP A 146 22.15 -5.65 32.95
CA ASP A 146 21.24 -4.54 33.20
C ASP A 146 20.03 -4.61 32.25
N VAL A 147 18.97 -5.22 32.80
CA VAL A 147 17.64 -5.26 32.17
C VAL A 147 16.96 -3.94 32.48
N VAL A 148 16.88 -3.04 31.49
CA VAL A 148 16.07 -1.83 31.62
C VAL A 148 14.63 -2.16 31.26
N ASP A 149 13.82 -2.29 32.29
CA ASP A 149 12.35 -2.43 32.24
C ASP A 149 11.74 -1.12 31.68
N ALA A 150 11.10 -1.19 30.53
CA ALA A 150 10.41 -0.05 29.94
C ALA A 150 8.98 0.01 30.48
N GLU A 151 8.78 0.90 31.44
CA GLU A 151 7.50 1.23 32.05
C GLU A 151 6.54 1.88 31.02
N VAL A 152 5.45 1.18 30.72
CA VAL A 152 4.33 1.68 29.91
C VAL A 152 3.55 2.67 30.76
N VAL A 153 3.59 3.94 30.43
CA VAL A 153 2.73 4.97 31.03
C VAL A 153 1.38 4.96 30.34
N ASP A 154 0.40 4.45 31.06
CA ASP A 154 -1.01 4.50 30.74
C ASP A 154 -1.55 5.88 31.18
N GLU A 155 -1.86 6.77 30.24
CA GLU A 155 -2.45 8.08 30.53
C GLU A 155 -3.91 8.09 30.10
N ASP A 156 -4.75 7.48 30.95
CA ASP A 156 -6.20 7.67 30.95
C ASP A 156 -6.60 8.39 32.25
N LYS A 157 -7.16 9.58 32.11
CA LYS A 157 -8.10 10.33 32.95
C LYS A 157 -7.76 11.81 33.18
N LYS A 158 -8.37 12.68 32.42
CA LYS A 158 -9.37 13.65 32.90
C LYS A 158 -9.97 14.45 31.77
#